data_5240f10108fd9a743b992cc19153074e
#
_entry.id   5240f10108fd9a743b992cc19153074e
#
_cell.length_a   1.000
_cell.length_b   1.000
_cell.length_c   1.000
_cell.angle_alpha   90.00
_cell.angle_beta   90.00
_cell.angle_gamma   90.00
#
_symmetry.space_group_name_H-M   'P 1'
#
loop_
_entity.id
_entity.type
_entity.pdbx_description
1 polymer ?
#
loop_
_entity_poly.entity_id
_entity_poly.type
_entity_poly.pdbx_seq_one_letter_code
_entity_poly.pdbx_strand_id
1 'polypeptide(L)'
;MEQLFEYYKKYPELILDILEYFWIDADLNKKNIIEFCSHNRYGEVFQPDIILRICDKLAENRVISLIFRGGTLEGKTSYSFIWRKGKKEWDKSKYTLLHHYNSMVYGFEYIYHYFSDKVIPIVAYKGDDCSMGTVFKFHNGLITARHCIEGHDSYSIKGYNAELLNVSKIYVSSNENIDIAYIETGEHIDIYCDSPNVLDDILVMGYPKVPAFLDFLTAEKATISTMAQMRMTPSKGSIAAMAEEIHTYRETRLMLITAKIRGGNSGGPIINNKGCVVGVAFGEPTAEGSYDDV
;
A
#
# COMPACT_ATOMS: atom_id res chain seq x y z
N MET A 1 0.78 -6.77 17.32
CA MET A 1 0.24 -6.39 16.01
C MET A 1 -0.53 -7.54 15.37
N GLU A 2 0.00 -8.75 15.38
CA GLU A 2 -0.61 -9.95 14.79
C GLU A 2 -2.08 -10.18 15.22
N GLN A 3 -2.41 -10.05 16.51
CA GLN A 3 -3.78 -10.20 17.00
C GLN A 3 -4.75 -9.14 16.46
N LEU A 4 -4.32 -7.89 16.27
CA LEU A 4 -5.15 -6.82 15.71
C LEU A 4 -5.54 -7.11 14.27
N PHE A 5 -4.57 -7.58 13.46
CA PHE A 5 -4.81 -7.86 12.05
C PHE A 5 -5.70 -9.11 11.86
N GLU A 6 -5.65 -10.11 12.75
CA GLU A 6 -6.60 -11.22 12.75
C GLU A 6 -8.05 -10.75 12.96
N TYR A 7 -8.26 -9.72 13.79
CA TYR A 7 -9.58 -9.09 13.91
C TYR A 7 -10.04 -8.44 12.60
N TYR A 8 -9.14 -7.76 11.88
CA TYR A 8 -9.47 -7.23 10.56
C TYR A 8 -9.92 -8.33 9.60
N LYS A 9 -9.18 -9.43 9.51
CA LYS A 9 -9.53 -10.54 8.61
C LYS A 9 -10.91 -11.12 8.90
N LYS A 10 -11.28 -11.21 10.17
CA LYS A 10 -12.57 -11.72 10.60
C LYS A 10 -13.70 -10.70 10.50
N TYR A 11 -13.40 -9.43 10.74
CA TYR A 11 -14.35 -8.34 10.82
C TYR A 11 -13.87 -7.11 10.04
N PRO A 12 -13.88 -7.13 8.70
CA PRO A 12 -13.25 -6.08 7.88
C PRO A 12 -13.91 -4.70 8.01
N GLU A 13 -15.16 -4.64 8.48
CA GLU A 13 -15.89 -3.39 8.70
C GLU A 13 -15.94 -2.96 10.19
N LEU A 14 -15.22 -3.65 11.08
CA LEU A 14 -15.26 -3.40 12.51
C LEU A 14 -15.02 -1.94 12.89
N ILE A 15 -14.14 -1.26 12.17
CA ILE A 15 -13.86 0.16 12.43
C ILE A 15 -15.10 1.03 12.17
N LEU A 16 -15.87 0.75 11.12
CA LEU A 16 -17.13 1.48 10.88
C LEU A 16 -18.12 1.26 12.01
N ASP A 17 -18.23 0.03 12.53
CA ASP A 17 -19.12 -0.28 13.66
C ASP A 17 -18.70 0.45 14.93
N ILE A 18 -17.40 0.53 15.20
CA ILE A 18 -16.86 1.29 16.33
C ILE A 18 -17.21 2.78 16.18
N LEU A 19 -16.98 3.35 14.99
CA LEU A 19 -17.27 4.77 14.72
C LEU A 19 -18.77 5.07 14.85
N GLU A 20 -19.62 4.18 14.34
CA GLU A 20 -21.07 4.33 14.44
C GLU A 20 -21.58 4.14 15.86
N TYR A 21 -21.00 3.23 16.63
CA TYR A 21 -21.32 3.06 18.04
C TYR A 21 -20.97 4.30 18.87
N PHE A 22 -19.78 4.85 18.68
CA PHE A 22 -19.34 6.05 19.38
C PHE A 22 -19.78 7.37 18.71
N TRP A 23 -20.71 7.30 17.79
CA TRP A 23 -21.31 8.51 17.20
C TRP A 23 -21.87 9.42 18.28
N ILE A 24 -21.57 10.73 18.18
CA ILE A 24 -22.02 11.72 19.16
C ILE A 24 -23.55 11.85 19.12
N ASP A 25 -24.19 11.52 20.23
CA ASP A 25 -25.60 11.70 20.50
C ASP A 25 -25.85 12.03 21.99
N ALA A 26 -27.11 12.11 22.40
CA ALA A 26 -27.51 12.46 23.77
C ALA A 26 -27.10 11.40 24.82
N ASP A 27 -26.77 10.17 24.41
CA ASP A 27 -26.47 9.05 25.32
C ASP A 27 -24.99 8.73 25.50
N LEU A 28 -24.08 9.67 25.16
CA LEU A 28 -22.63 9.49 25.21
C LEU A 28 -22.12 8.87 26.53
N ASN A 29 -22.72 9.23 27.66
CA ASN A 29 -22.29 8.77 28.99
C ASN A 29 -22.52 7.27 29.23
N LYS A 30 -23.28 6.59 28.37
CA LYS A 30 -23.58 5.14 28.48
C LYS A 30 -22.70 4.30 27.58
N LYS A 31 -22.07 4.90 26.57
CA LYS A 31 -21.27 4.17 25.57
C LYS A 31 -19.86 3.94 26.06
N ASN A 32 -19.46 2.68 26.16
CA ASN A 32 -18.11 2.29 26.55
C ASN A 32 -17.67 1.01 25.83
N ILE A 33 -16.39 0.65 25.96
CA ILE A 33 -15.80 -0.53 25.30
C ILE A 33 -16.50 -1.83 25.70
N ILE A 34 -16.82 -2.04 26.99
CA ILE A 34 -17.47 -3.28 27.46
C ILE A 34 -18.84 -3.45 26.79
N GLU A 35 -19.63 -2.39 26.77
CA GLU A 35 -20.94 -2.38 26.14
C GLU A 35 -20.84 -2.71 24.64
N PHE A 36 -19.89 -2.08 23.92
CA PHE A 36 -19.64 -2.39 22.53
C PHE A 36 -19.25 -3.85 22.33
N CYS A 37 -18.36 -4.40 23.15
CA CYS A 37 -17.90 -5.78 23.05
C CYS A 37 -19.03 -6.80 23.26
N SER A 38 -20.01 -6.48 24.10
CA SER A 38 -21.13 -7.36 24.43
C SER A 38 -22.33 -7.23 23.48
N HIS A 39 -22.49 -6.07 22.83
CA HIS A 39 -23.67 -5.73 22.03
C HIS A 39 -23.28 -5.27 20.62
N ASN A 40 -22.54 -6.11 19.90
CA ASN A 40 -22.18 -5.85 18.51
C ASN A 40 -23.03 -6.67 17.52
N ARG A 41 -23.01 -6.27 16.24
CA ARG A 41 -23.82 -6.92 15.20
C ARG A 41 -23.37 -8.35 14.85
N TYR A 42 -22.20 -8.78 15.30
CA TYR A 42 -21.66 -10.09 14.96
C TYR A 42 -22.13 -11.20 15.90
N GLY A 43 -22.80 -10.85 17.02
CA GLY A 43 -23.28 -11.82 17.98
C GLY A 43 -22.20 -12.56 18.77
N GLU A 44 -20.97 -12.06 18.72
CA GLU A 44 -19.81 -12.59 19.44
C GLU A 44 -19.35 -11.59 20.53
N VAL A 45 -18.74 -12.10 21.60
CA VAL A 45 -18.14 -11.25 22.62
C VAL A 45 -16.73 -10.91 22.19
N PHE A 46 -16.47 -9.63 21.93
CA PHE A 46 -15.13 -9.16 21.58
C PHE A 46 -14.23 -9.03 22.80
N GLN A 47 -12.93 -9.13 22.57
CA GLN A 47 -11.91 -8.88 23.62
C GLN A 47 -11.77 -7.37 23.84
N PRO A 48 -12.08 -6.86 25.05
CA PRO A 48 -12.09 -5.41 25.31
C PRO A 48 -10.72 -4.73 25.10
N ASP A 49 -9.63 -5.42 25.36
CA ASP A 49 -8.26 -4.90 25.18
C ASP A 49 -7.93 -4.68 23.70
N ILE A 50 -8.42 -5.54 22.80
CA ILE A 50 -8.23 -5.37 21.34
C ILE A 50 -9.05 -4.18 20.83
N ILE A 51 -10.33 -4.08 21.24
CA ILE A 51 -11.18 -2.96 20.86
C ILE A 51 -10.62 -1.63 21.41
N LEU A 52 -10.13 -1.64 22.66
CA LEU A 52 -9.46 -0.48 23.25
C LEU A 52 -8.26 -0.03 22.41
N ARG A 53 -7.40 -0.96 22.00
CA ARG A 53 -6.23 -0.66 21.16
C ARG A 53 -6.61 -0.10 19.79
N ILE A 54 -7.70 -0.61 19.17
CA ILE A 54 -8.24 -0.05 17.92
C ILE A 54 -8.69 1.40 18.15
N CYS A 55 -9.47 1.64 19.22
CA CYS A 55 -9.96 2.98 19.57
C CYS A 55 -8.81 3.94 19.89
N ASP A 56 -7.80 3.51 20.66
CA ASP A 56 -6.63 4.33 20.95
C ASP A 56 -5.88 4.73 19.67
N LYS A 57 -5.71 3.81 18.73
CA LYS A 57 -5.12 4.12 17.41
C LYS A 57 -5.96 5.12 16.60
N LEU A 58 -7.26 4.99 16.61
CA LEU A 58 -8.15 5.97 15.98
C LEU A 58 -8.07 7.33 16.67
N ALA A 59 -7.92 7.37 17.99
CA ALA A 59 -7.78 8.61 18.76
C ALA A 59 -6.40 9.27 18.54
N GLU A 60 -5.31 8.51 18.47
CA GLU A 60 -3.97 8.98 18.09
C GLU A 60 -3.99 9.67 16.73
N ASN A 61 -4.75 9.12 15.78
CA ASN A 61 -4.95 9.69 14.44
C ASN A 61 -6.08 10.74 14.38
N ARG A 62 -6.63 11.18 15.52
CA ARG A 62 -7.67 12.22 15.62
C ARG A 62 -8.97 11.89 14.87
N VAL A 63 -9.25 10.61 14.65
CA VAL A 63 -10.51 10.15 14.07
C VAL A 63 -11.63 10.19 15.09
N ILE A 64 -11.33 9.76 16.34
CA ILE A 64 -12.23 9.85 17.49
C ILE A 64 -11.57 10.61 18.63
N SER A 65 -12.35 11.04 19.60
CA SER A 65 -11.87 11.72 20.79
C SER A 65 -12.10 10.87 22.01
N LEU A 66 -11.08 10.72 22.87
CA LEU A 66 -11.22 10.10 24.18
C LEU A 66 -12.06 11.02 25.08
N ILE A 67 -13.15 10.51 25.64
CA ILE A 67 -14.02 11.23 26.57
C ILE A 67 -13.69 10.88 28.01
N PHE A 68 -13.55 9.60 28.30
CA PHE A 68 -13.27 9.12 29.65
C PHE A 68 -12.39 7.87 29.57
N ARG A 69 -11.39 7.80 30.45
CA ARG A 69 -10.56 6.59 30.63
C ARG A 69 -10.98 5.86 31.91
N GLY A 70 -11.31 4.60 31.77
CA GLY A 70 -11.90 3.80 32.83
C GLY A 70 -11.04 3.44 34.04
N GLY A 71 -9.84 4.00 34.20
CA GLY A 71 -8.93 3.72 35.30
C GLY A 71 -8.56 2.23 35.41
N THR A 72 -8.76 1.62 36.55
CA THR A 72 -8.48 0.19 36.78
C THR A 72 -9.39 -0.76 35.97
N LEU A 73 -10.49 -0.25 35.45
CA LEU A 73 -11.42 -0.97 34.56
C LEU A 73 -11.36 -0.31 33.17
N GLU A 74 -10.28 -0.51 32.45
CA GLU A 74 -10.06 0.10 31.12
C GLU A 74 -11.21 -0.16 30.13
N GLY A 75 -11.95 -1.25 30.28
CA GLY A 75 -13.13 -1.55 29.47
C GLY A 75 -14.29 -0.55 29.63
N LYS A 76 -14.30 0.28 30.70
CA LYS A 76 -15.23 1.41 30.85
C LYS A 76 -14.78 2.68 30.11
N THR A 77 -13.66 2.63 29.40
CA THR A 77 -13.19 3.73 28.57
C THR A 77 -14.21 4.07 27.51
N SER A 78 -14.45 5.35 27.28
CA SER A 78 -15.43 5.88 26.36
C SER A 78 -14.80 6.85 25.37
N TYR A 79 -15.30 6.88 24.15
CA TYR A 79 -14.87 7.74 23.06
C TYR A 79 -16.06 8.46 22.45
N SER A 80 -15.77 9.41 21.57
CA SER A 80 -16.74 10.14 20.78
C SER A 80 -16.27 10.26 19.35
N PHE A 81 -17.16 9.98 18.40
CA PHE A 81 -16.96 10.21 16.97
C PHE A 81 -17.85 11.33 16.49
N ILE A 82 -17.26 12.34 15.84
CA ILE A 82 -17.96 13.48 15.29
C ILE A 82 -17.62 13.59 13.80
N TRP A 83 -18.63 13.43 12.94
CA TRP A 83 -18.52 13.74 11.52
C TRP A 83 -19.15 15.09 11.21
N ARG A 84 -18.32 16.10 10.89
CA ARG A 84 -18.77 17.49 10.75
C ARG A 84 -19.84 17.72 9.67
N LYS A 85 -19.88 16.86 8.64
CA LYS A 85 -20.84 16.94 7.53
C LYS A 85 -22.17 16.23 7.83
N GLY A 86 -22.34 15.67 9.04
CA GLY A 86 -23.55 14.98 9.48
C GLY A 86 -23.71 13.54 8.97
N LYS A 87 -24.71 12.83 9.48
CA LYS A 87 -24.94 11.39 9.29
C LYS A 87 -25.13 11.00 7.82
N LYS A 88 -25.91 11.82 7.06
CA LYS A 88 -26.18 11.54 5.64
C LYS A 88 -24.93 11.51 4.77
N GLU A 89 -24.00 12.43 5.00
CA GLU A 89 -22.72 12.46 4.26
C GLU A 89 -21.76 11.39 4.77
N TRP A 90 -21.81 11.03 6.04
CA TRP A 90 -21.10 9.86 6.57
C TRP A 90 -21.52 8.57 5.85
N ASP A 91 -22.80 8.28 5.75
CA ASP A 91 -23.34 7.07 5.12
C ASP A 91 -22.91 6.94 3.66
N LYS A 92 -22.69 8.06 2.95
CA LYS A 92 -22.18 8.05 1.59
C LYS A 92 -20.66 7.83 1.49
N SER A 93 -19.91 8.28 2.49
CA SER A 93 -18.44 8.38 2.43
C SER A 93 -17.72 7.27 3.21
N LYS A 94 -18.39 6.61 4.16
CA LYS A 94 -17.76 5.72 5.13
C LYS A 94 -16.96 4.57 4.49
N TYR A 95 -17.45 3.97 3.41
CA TYR A 95 -16.74 2.88 2.73
C TYR A 95 -15.51 3.37 1.96
N THR A 96 -15.55 4.57 1.40
CA THR A 96 -14.38 5.22 0.78
C THR A 96 -13.29 5.52 1.82
N LEU A 97 -13.71 5.91 3.04
CA LEU A 97 -12.80 6.22 4.14
C LEU A 97 -12.27 4.98 4.86
N LEU A 98 -12.97 3.85 4.75
CA LEU A 98 -12.62 2.61 5.47
C LEU A 98 -11.19 2.16 5.18
N HIS A 99 -10.72 2.29 3.94
CA HIS A 99 -9.33 1.97 3.58
C HIS A 99 -8.32 2.79 4.41
N HIS A 100 -8.54 4.09 4.55
CA HIS A 100 -7.65 4.95 5.34
C HIS A 100 -7.70 4.62 6.83
N TYR A 101 -8.89 4.38 7.37
CA TYR A 101 -9.03 3.99 8.78
C TYR A 101 -8.37 2.64 9.07
N ASN A 102 -8.55 1.65 8.18
CA ASN A 102 -7.87 0.37 8.30
C ASN A 102 -6.34 0.53 8.21
N SER A 103 -5.84 1.38 7.31
CA SER A 103 -4.40 1.68 7.21
C SER A 103 -3.84 2.30 8.49
N MET A 104 -4.57 3.25 9.12
CA MET A 104 -4.16 3.89 10.37
C MET A 104 -4.12 2.91 11.54
N VAL A 105 -5.09 2.00 11.63
CA VAL A 105 -5.22 1.06 12.76
C VAL A 105 -4.33 -0.15 12.61
N TYR A 106 -4.33 -0.78 11.44
CA TYR A 106 -3.64 -2.06 11.20
C TYR A 106 -2.27 -1.88 10.52
N GLY A 107 -1.96 -0.66 10.04
CA GLY A 107 -0.66 -0.29 9.51
C GLY A 107 -0.27 -1.04 8.23
N PHE A 108 1.04 -1.24 8.04
CA PHE A 108 1.57 -1.87 6.83
C PHE A 108 1.16 -3.33 6.62
N GLU A 109 0.71 -4.02 7.66
CA GLU A 109 0.18 -5.37 7.53
C GLU A 109 -1.12 -5.39 6.72
N TYR A 110 -2.02 -4.44 6.99
CA TYR A 110 -3.22 -4.21 6.19
C TYR A 110 -2.88 -3.71 4.78
N ILE A 111 -1.98 -2.74 4.65
CA ILE A 111 -1.58 -2.15 3.37
C ILE A 111 -0.99 -3.23 2.45
N TYR A 112 -0.10 -4.07 2.98
CA TYR A 112 0.45 -5.21 2.25
C TYR A 112 -0.67 -6.15 1.76
N HIS A 113 -1.61 -6.49 2.63
CA HIS A 113 -2.73 -7.37 2.28
C HIS A 113 -3.62 -6.73 1.21
N TYR A 114 -3.95 -5.44 1.35
CA TYR A 114 -4.79 -4.71 0.41
C TYR A 114 -4.17 -4.60 -0.99
N PHE A 115 -2.86 -4.44 -1.09
CA PHE A 115 -2.15 -4.30 -2.37
C PHE A 115 -1.67 -5.64 -2.94
N SER A 116 -1.75 -6.74 -2.22
CA SER A 116 -1.15 -8.03 -2.61
C SER A 116 -1.67 -8.61 -3.92
N ASP A 117 -2.92 -8.37 -4.26
CA ASP A 117 -3.58 -8.78 -5.52
C ASP A 117 -3.53 -7.70 -6.62
N LYS A 118 -3.00 -6.52 -6.30
CA LYS A 118 -2.93 -5.35 -7.17
C LYS A 118 -1.54 -5.11 -7.73
N VAL A 119 -0.51 -5.67 -7.08
CA VAL A 119 0.88 -5.58 -7.51
C VAL A 119 1.24 -6.87 -8.22
N ILE A 120 1.69 -6.78 -9.48
CA ILE A 120 1.81 -7.90 -10.42
C ILE A 120 3.20 -7.84 -11.07
N PRO A 121 3.85 -9.00 -11.38
CA PRO A 121 5.09 -8.99 -12.15
C PRO A 121 4.81 -8.69 -13.64
N ILE A 122 5.71 -7.91 -14.25
CA ILE A 122 5.81 -7.75 -15.70
C ILE A 122 7.13 -8.37 -16.17
N VAL A 123 7.08 -9.11 -17.27
CA VAL A 123 8.24 -9.65 -17.96
C VAL A 123 8.27 -9.05 -19.35
N ALA A 124 9.35 -8.38 -19.70
CA ALA A 124 9.57 -7.77 -21.00
C ALA A 124 10.67 -8.52 -21.75
N TYR A 125 10.52 -8.68 -23.05
CA TYR A 125 11.38 -9.49 -23.92
C TYR A 125 12.06 -8.60 -24.97
N LYS A 126 13.34 -8.88 -25.22
CA LYS A 126 14.12 -8.25 -26.27
C LYS A 126 15.01 -9.30 -26.95
N GLY A 127 14.62 -9.77 -28.13
CA GLY A 127 15.22 -10.97 -28.72
C GLY A 127 15.09 -12.18 -27.77
N ASP A 128 16.21 -12.81 -27.44
CA ASP A 128 16.30 -13.94 -26.50
C ASP A 128 16.43 -13.50 -25.01
N ASP A 129 16.64 -12.21 -24.78
CA ASP A 129 16.78 -11.68 -23.43
C ASP A 129 15.42 -11.34 -22.81
N CYS A 130 15.32 -11.50 -21.49
CA CYS A 130 14.16 -11.04 -20.73
C CYS A 130 14.57 -10.21 -19.51
N SER A 131 13.78 -9.18 -19.26
CA SER A 131 13.87 -8.36 -18.06
C SER A 131 12.58 -8.47 -17.24
N MET A 132 12.69 -8.28 -15.93
CA MET A 132 11.57 -8.36 -15.01
C MET A 132 11.40 -7.03 -14.29
N GLY A 133 10.15 -6.62 -14.16
CA GLY A 133 9.73 -5.43 -13.42
C GLY A 133 8.46 -5.71 -12.63
N THR A 134 7.89 -4.64 -12.14
CA THR A 134 6.63 -4.62 -11.40
C THR A 134 5.64 -3.69 -12.07
N VAL A 135 4.38 -4.06 -12.05
CA VAL A 135 3.25 -3.24 -12.47
C VAL A 135 2.19 -3.30 -11.36
N PHE A 136 1.42 -2.25 -11.18
CA PHE A 136 0.29 -2.28 -10.24
C PHE A 136 -0.97 -1.70 -10.86
N LYS A 137 -2.12 -2.20 -10.41
CA LYS A 137 -3.45 -1.71 -10.81
C LYS A 137 -3.65 -0.29 -10.33
N PHE A 138 -4.15 0.56 -11.20
CA PHE A 138 -4.39 1.98 -10.91
C PHE A 138 -5.54 2.52 -11.75
N HIS A 139 -6.63 2.91 -11.10
CA HIS A 139 -7.86 3.36 -11.76
C HIS A 139 -8.30 2.39 -12.88
N ASN A 140 -8.36 2.83 -14.13
CA ASN A 140 -8.84 2.02 -15.26
C ASN A 140 -7.69 1.30 -15.99
N GLY A 141 -6.55 1.09 -15.34
CA GLY A 141 -5.39 0.49 -15.99
C GLY A 141 -4.30 0.07 -15.02
N LEU A 142 -3.08 0.09 -15.52
CA LEU A 142 -1.89 -0.36 -14.84
C LEU A 142 -0.81 0.71 -14.91
N ILE A 143 -0.06 0.89 -13.82
CA ILE A 143 1.15 1.74 -13.81
C ILE A 143 2.38 0.86 -13.67
N THR A 144 3.44 1.23 -14.41
CA THR A 144 4.79 0.66 -14.28
C THR A 144 5.84 1.74 -14.57
N ALA A 145 7.12 1.40 -14.41
CA ALA A 145 8.20 2.24 -14.93
C ALA A 145 8.26 2.16 -16.45
N ARG A 146 8.53 3.29 -17.13
CA ARG A 146 8.60 3.38 -18.59
C ARG A 146 9.64 2.42 -19.18
N HIS A 147 10.83 2.33 -18.55
CA HIS A 147 11.90 1.43 -18.99
C HIS A 147 11.55 -0.05 -18.88
N CYS A 148 10.49 -0.44 -18.13
CA CYS A 148 9.99 -1.82 -18.11
C CYS A 148 9.24 -2.20 -19.39
N ILE A 149 8.88 -1.24 -20.25
CA ILE A 149 8.14 -1.46 -21.51
C ILE A 149 8.96 -0.96 -22.70
N GLU A 150 9.50 0.24 -22.60
CA GLU A 150 10.18 0.91 -23.71
C GLU A 150 11.47 0.19 -24.12
N GLY A 151 11.68 0.05 -25.45
CA GLY A 151 12.84 -0.62 -25.99
C GLY A 151 12.81 -2.15 -25.93
N HIS A 152 11.65 -2.73 -25.58
CA HIS A 152 11.39 -4.17 -25.63
C HIS A 152 10.47 -4.53 -26.79
N ASP A 153 10.61 -5.74 -27.34
CA ASP A 153 9.82 -6.22 -28.48
C ASP A 153 8.40 -6.62 -28.05
N SER A 154 8.27 -7.14 -26.86
CA SER A 154 6.99 -7.55 -26.25
C SER A 154 7.08 -7.61 -24.74
N TYR A 155 5.92 -7.66 -24.08
CA TYR A 155 5.83 -7.85 -22.63
C TYR A 155 4.65 -8.73 -22.25
N SER A 156 4.74 -9.36 -21.11
CA SER A 156 3.69 -10.16 -20.52
C SER A 156 3.42 -9.75 -19.08
N ILE A 157 2.15 -9.67 -18.69
CA ILE A 157 1.71 -9.31 -17.34
C ILE A 157 0.86 -10.46 -16.83
N LYS A 158 1.20 -10.99 -15.67
CA LYS A 158 0.46 -12.10 -15.07
C LYS A 158 -1.02 -11.74 -14.87
N GLY A 159 -1.91 -12.58 -15.38
CA GLY A 159 -3.37 -12.38 -15.27
C GLY A 159 -3.98 -11.54 -16.38
N TYR A 160 -3.19 -11.03 -17.32
CA TYR A 160 -3.66 -10.30 -18.50
C TYR A 160 -3.38 -11.08 -19.76
N ASN A 161 -4.39 -11.14 -20.65
CA ASN A 161 -4.25 -11.79 -21.95
C ASN A 161 -3.37 -10.94 -22.89
N ALA A 162 -2.50 -11.59 -23.66
CA ALA A 162 -1.64 -10.92 -24.64
C ALA A 162 -2.46 -10.14 -25.70
N GLU A 163 -3.62 -10.65 -26.13
CA GLU A 163 -4.50 -9.94 -27.07
C GLU A 163 -5.01 -8.60 -26.49
N LEU A 164 -5.40 -8.58 -25.20
CA LEU A 164 -5.81 -7.36 -24.51
C LEU A 164 -4.65 -6.37 -24.43
N LEU A 165 -3.46 -6.84 -24.06
CA LEU A 165 -2.27 -5.98 -23.94
C LEU A 165 -1.85 -5.40 -25.29
N ASN A 166 -1.96 -6.15 -26.38
CA ASN A 166 -1.60 -5.69 -27.72
C ASN A 166 -2.53 -4.58 -28.25
N VAL A 167 -3.79 -4.53 -27.80
CA VAL A 167 -4.75 -3.49 -28.20
C VAL A 167 -4.86 -2.36 -27.17
N SER A 168 -4.25 -2.50 -26.01
CA SER A 168 -4.26 -1.50 -24.95
C SER A 168 -3.46 -0.27 -25.37
N LYS A 169 -3.98 0.90 -24.99
CA LYS A 169 -3.24 2.16 -25.18
C LYS A 169 -2.21 2.29 -24.05
N ILE A 170 -1.00 2.65 -24.44
CA ILE A 170 0.08 2.95 -23.50
C ILE A 170 0.34 4.45 -23.55
N TYR A 171 0.31 5.06 -22.37
CA TYR A 171 0.60 6.47 -22.19
C TYR A 171 1.93 6.61 -21.47
N VAL A 172 2.83 7.39 -22.01
CA VAL A 172 4.11 7.76 -21.39
C VAL A 172 4.22 9.27 -21.30
N SER A 173 4.99 9.77 -20.35
CA SER A 173 5.23 11.20 -20.23
C SER A 173 5.98 11.71 -21.46
N SER A 174 5.63 12.91 -21.95
CA SER A 174 6.42 13.64 -22.94
C SER A 174 7.74 14.16 -22.37
N ASN A 175 7.87 14.21 -21.03
CA ASN A 175 9.11 14.47 -20.33
C ASN A 175 9.89 13.17 -20.16
N GLU A 176 11.03 13.03 -20.84
CA GLU A 176 11.87 11.84 -20.82
C GLU A 176 12.43 11.51 -19.43
N ASN A 177 12.53 12.52 -18.55
CA ASN A 177 12.99 12.34 -17.17
C ASN A 177 11.91 11.70 -16.26
N ILE A 178 10.65 11.58 -16.73
CA ILE A 178 9.58 10.89 -15.98
C ILE A 178 9.49 9.46 -16.47
N ASP A 179 10.04 8.55 -15.66
CA ASP A 179 10.07 7.11 -15.96
C ASP A 179 8.78 6.41 -15.50
N ILE A 180 7.64 6.84 -16.03
CA ILE A 180 6.32 6.27 -15.74
C ILE A 180 5.59 5.95 -17.05
N ALA A 181 4.97 4.77 -17.10
CA ALA A 181 4.05 4.36 -18.13
C ALA A 181 2.71 3.93 -17.54
N TYR A 182 1.61 4.24 -18.23
CA TYR A 182 0.26 3.83 -17.90
C TYR A 182 -0.32 3.00 -19.05
N ILE A 183 -0.85 1.83 -18.74
CA ILE A 183 -1.48 0.89 -19.70
C ILE A 183 -2.98 0.88 -19.40
N GLU A 184 -3.80 1.33 -20.35
CA GLU A 184 -5.25 1.36 -20.21
C GLU A 184 -5.83 -0.05 -20.43
N THR A 185 -6.46 -0.64 -19.40
CA THR A 185 -7.06 -1.98 -19.48
C THR A 185 -8.58 -1.97 -19.35
N GLY A 186 -9.15 -0.87 -18.89
CA GLY A 186 -10.59 -0.72 -18.65
C GLY A 186 -11.10 -1.33 -17.34
N GLU A 187 -10.25 -2.03 -16.57
CA GLU A 187 -10.61 -2.57 -15.26
C GLU A 187 -10.50 -1.46 -14.19
N HIS A 188 -11.64 -1.02 -13.66
CA HIS A 188 -11.65 0.06 -12.67
C HIS A 188 -11.31 -0.44 -11.27
N ILE A 189 -10.41 0.28 -10.59
CA ILE A 189 -10.06 0.08 -9.19
C ILE A 189 -9.77 1.42 -8.51
N ASP A 190 -10.27 1.58 -7.29
CA ASP A 190 -9.99 2.76 -6.48
C ASP A 190 -8.61 2.64 -5.82
N ILE A 191 -7.69 3.51 -6.24
CA ILE A 191 -6.38 3.70 -5.61
C ILE A 191 -6.25 5.17 -5.22
N TYR A 192 -5.86 5.39 -3.99
CA TYR A 192 -5.69 6.73 -3.43
C TYR A 192 -4.24 7.18 -3.56
N CYS A 193 -4.05 8.45 -3.93
CA CYS A 193 -2.75 9.10 -3.98
C CYS A 193 -2.65 10.18 -2.92
N ASP A 194 -1.44 10.43 -2.44
CA ASP A 194 -1.12 11.53 -1.52
C ASP A 194 0.20 12.17 -1.95
N SER A 195 0.46 13.37 -1.49
CA SER A 195 1.77 14.01 -1.67
C SER A 195 2.78 13.43 -0.68
N PRO A 196 3.99 13.09 -1.13
CA PRO A 196 5.04 12.59 -0.25
C PRO A 196 5.58 13.70 0.65
N ASN A 197 5.91 13.36 1.91
CA ASN A 197 6.63 14.24 2.83
C ASN A 197 7.89 13.54 3.33
N VAL A 198 8.96 14.31 3.53
CA VAL A 198 10.19 13.79 4.16
C VAL A 198 9.86 13.24 5.55
N LEU A 199 10.44 12.09 5.89
CA LEU A 199 10.20 11.28 7.09
C LEU A 199 8.88 10.49 7.11
N ASP A 200 8.03 10.57 6.09
CA ASP A 200 6.90 9.66 6.00
C ASP A 200 7.39 8.20 5.93
N ASP A 201 6.82 7.33 6.76
CA ASP A 201 7.00 5.88 6.66
C ASP A 201 6.36 5.37 5.37
N ILE A 202 7.07 4.51 4.65
CA ILE A 202 6.63 3.93 3.37
C ILE A 202 6.82 2.43 3.29
N LEU A 203 6.03 1.81 2.41
CA LEU A 203 6.15 0.44 1.95
C LEU A 203 6.35 0.44 0.44
N VAL A 204 7.44 -0.13 -0.03
CA VAL A 204 7.65 -0.45 -1.45
C VAL A 204 7.23 -1.88 -1.68
N MET A 205 6.44 -2.14 -2.70
CA MET A 205 6.03 -3.49 -3.07
C MET A 205 6.43 -3.79 -4.50
N GLY A 206 7.01 -4.98 -4.73
CA GLY A 206 7.44 -5.37 -6.07
C GLY A 206 7.97 -6.78 -6.12
N TYR A 207 8.51 -7.14 -7.30
CA TYR A 207 9.06 -8.47 -7.59
C TYR A 207 10.57 -8.39 -7.84
N PRO A 208 11.38 -8.17 -6.78
CA PRO A 208 12.82 -8.08 -6.93
C PRO A 208 13.41 -9.37 -7.44
N LYS A 209 14.49 -9.26 -8.23
CA LYS A 209 15.39 -10.40 -8.50
C LYS A 209 16.02 -10.80 -7.19
N VAL A 210 15.49 -11.82 -6.56
CA VAL A 210 16.15 -12.44 -5.40
C VAL A 210 17.15 -13.45 -5.96
N PRO A 211 18.45 -13.39 -5.58
CA PRO A 211 19.41 -14.44 -5.94
C PRO A 211 18.80 -15.78 -5.56
N ALA A 212 18.79 -16.72 -6.50
CA ALA A 212 18.26 -18.04 -6.20
C ALA A 212 19.09 -18.63 -5.06
N PHE A 213 18.43 -19.20 -4.07
CA PHE A 213 19.09 -19.97 -3.01
C PHE A 213 19.95 -21.12 -3.58
N LEU A 214 19.78 -21.39 -4.88
CA LEU A 214 20.48 -22.41 -5.67
C LEU A 214 21.85 -21.99 -6.22
N ASP A 215 22.24 -20.71 -6.13
CA ASP A 215 23.61 -20.31 -6.45
C ASP A 215 24.63 -20.97 -5.51
N PHE A 216 24.17 -21.57 -4.42
CA PHE A 216 24.96 -22.40 -3.49
C PHE A 216 24.91 -23.91 -3.75
N LEU A 217 24.06 -24.39 -4.64
CA LEU A 217 23.88 -25.81 -4.97
C LEU A 217 24.18 -26.02 -6.46
N THR A 218 25.48 -26.20 -6.79
CA THR A 218 26.06 -26.70 -8.04
C THR A 218 25.32 -26.43 -9.36
N ALA A 219 26.04 -25.92 -10.33
CA ALA A 219 25.63 -25.45 -11.66
C ALA A 219 24.79 -26.38 -12.54
N GLU A 220 24.55 -27.63 -12.19
CA GLU A 220 23.86 -28.63 -13.02
C GLU A 220 22.32 -28.63 -12.84
N LYS A 221 21.75 -27.87 -11.91
CA LYS A 221 20.30 -27.86 -11.64
C LYS A 221 19.66 -26.47 -11.65
N ALA A 222 20.26 -25.53 -12.34
CA ALA A 222 19.82 -24.11 -12.36
C ALA A 222 18.48 -23.84 -13.07
N THR A 223 17.89 -24.80 -13.75
CA THR A 223 16.69 -24.62 -14.60
C THR A 223 15.36 -24.58 -13.83
N ILE A 224 15.34 -24.86 -12.55
CA ILE A 224 14.08 -24.88 -11.75
C ILE A 224 13.73 -23.50 -11.16
N SER A 225 14.63 -22.53 -11.21
CA SER A 225 14.54 -21.41 -10.29
C SER A 225 13.90 -20.12 -10.83
N THR A 226 13.70 -19.97 -12.12
CA THR A 226 13.11 -18.74 -12.67
C THR A 226 11.67 -18.49 -12.19
N MET A 227 10.89 -19.55 -12.00
CA MET A 227 9.51 -19.44 -11.50
C MET A 227 9.45 -19.23 -9.97
N ALA A 228 10.44 -19.73 -9.23
CA ALA A 228 10.54 -19.55 -7.78
C ALA A 228 11.00 -18.13 -7.38
N GLN A 229 11.54 -17.36 -8.32
CA GLN A 229 12.07 -16.01 -8.10
C GLN A 229 11.01 -14.90 -8.17
N MET A 230 9.83 -15.16 -8.72
CA MET A 230 8.75 -14.17 -8.82
C MET A 230 7.90 -14.14 -7.54
N ARG A 231 8.51 -13.79 -6.41
CA ARG A 231 7.80 -13.58 -5.16
C ARG A 231 7.71 -12.10 -4.87
N MET A 232 6.49 -11.61 -4.71
CA MET A 232 6.27 -10.25 -4.24
C MET A 232 6.97 -10.05 -2.88
N THR A 233 7.79 -9.03 -2.79
CA THR A 233 8.58 -8.73 -1.60
C THR A 233 8.32 -7.29 -1.17
N PRO A 234 7.77 -7.07 0.03
CA PRO A 234 7.64 -5.73 0.60
C PRO A 234 8.98 -5.27 1.18
N SER A 235 9.29 -3.99 1.04
CA SER A 235 10.43 -3.33 1.68
C SER A 235 9.96 -2.09 2.41
N LYS A 236 10.17 -2.05 3.73
CA LYS A 236 9.80 -0.91 4.56
C LYS A 236 10.97 0.07 4.66
N GLY A 237 10.65 1.37 4.65
CA GLY A 237 11.59 2.46 4.85
C GLY A 237 10.88 3.77 5.10
N SER A 238 11.56 4.87 4.86
CA SER A 238 11.03 6.22 4.93
C SER A 238 11.50 7.07 3.75
N ILE A 239 10.84 8.20 3.54
CA ILE A 239 11.28 9.21 2.58
C ILE A 239 12.43 9.99 3.19
N ALA A 240 13.63 9.84 2.62
CA ALA A 240 14.85 10.49 3.10
C ALA A 240 14.96 11.93 2.65
N ALA A 241 14.62 12.21 1.38
CA ALA A 241 14.67 13.54 0.80
C ALA A 241 13.74 13.66 -0.41
N MET A 242 13.34 14.89 -0.72
CA MET A 242 12.81 15.28 -2.01
C MET A 242 13.91 15.98 -2.77
N ALA A 243 14.30 15.43 -3.91
CA ALA A 243 15.29 16.02 -4.78
C ALA A 243 14.59 16.63 -5.99
N GLU A 244 14.95 17.86 -6.30
CA GLU A 244 14.60 18.50 -7.56
C GLU A 244 15.83 18.39 -8.46
N GLU A 245 15.76 17.54 -9.45
CA GLU A 245 16.84 17.43 -10.44
C GLU A 245 16.72 18.60 -11.41
N ILE A 246 17.60 19.58 -11.24
CA ILE A 246 17.75 20.72 -12.17
C ILE A 246 18.74 20.29 -13.27
N HIS A 247 18.41 19.27 -14.04
CA HIS A 247 19.11 18.98 -15.27
C HIS A 247 18.28 19.43 -16.49
N THR A 248 18.82 20.36 -17.23
CA THR A 248 18.32 20.81 -18.55
C THR A 248 16.89 21.37 -18.58
N TYR A 249 16.61 22.45 -17.85
CA TYR A 249 15.36 23.24 -17.92
C TYR A 249 14.04 22.49 -17.63
N ARG A 250 14.09 21.31 -17.01
CA ARG A 250 12.91 20.51 -16.65
C ARG A 250 13.03 20.07 -15.19
N GLU A 251 12.10 20.54 -14.38
CA GLU A 251 11.99 20.14 -12.98
C GLU A 251 11.40 18.72 -12.91
N THR A 252 12.19 17.75 -12.49
CA THR A 252 11.71 16.41 -12.14
C THR A 252 11.81 16.24 -10.64
N ARG A 253 10.70 15.94 -10.00
CA ARG A 253 10.67 15.66 -8.57
C ARG A 253 11.02 14.21 -8.34
N LEU A 254 12.18 13.98 -7.75
CA LEU A 254 12.65 12.67 -7.32
C LEU A 254 12.49 12.53 -5.82
N MET A 255 12.09 11.34 -5.39
CA MET A 255 11.97 10.98 -3.99
C MET A 255 13.06 9.97 -3.65
N LEU A 256 13.98 10.35 -2.75
CA LEU A 256 14.98 9.44 -2.20
C LEU A 256 14.38 8.71 -1.00
N ILE A 257 14.51 7.40 -0.98
CA ILE A 257 13.92 6.56 0.05
C ILE A 257 14.95 5.62 0.68
N THR A 258 14.74 5.25 1.95
CA THR A 258 15.58 4.31 2.67
C THR A 258 15.15 2.85 2.49
N ALA A 259 13.97 2.62 1.90
CA ALA A 259 13.51 1.27 1.60
C ALA A 259 14.42 0.63 0.55
N LYS A 260 14.79 -0.62 0.76
CA LYS A 260 15.68 -1.34 -0.16
C LYS A 260 14.96 -1.65 -1.46
N ILE A 261 15.46 -1.09 -2.57
CA ILE A 261 15.02 -1.38 -3.93
C ILE A 261 16.08 -2.27 -4.60
N ARG A 262 15.64 -3.20 -5.43
CA ARG A 262 16.50 -4.07 -6.25
C ARG A 262 15.93 -4.16 -7.65
N GLY A 263 16.73 -4.59 -8.62
CA GLY A 263 16.27 -4.88 -9.97
C GLY A 263 15.03 -5.80 -9.94
N GLY A 264 13.95 -5.40 -10.64
CA GLY A 264 12.64 -6.03 -10.62
C GLY A 264 11.60 -5.30 -9.74
N ASN A 265 12.00 -4.43 -8.81
CA ASN A 265 11.06 -3.54 -8.11
C ASN A 265 10.60 -2.36 -8.97
N SER A 266 11.31 -2.06 -10.07
CA SER A 266 10.95 -0.98 -11.00
C SER A 266 9.51 -1.09 -11.45
N GLY A 267 8.77 0.01 -11.35
CA GLY A 267 7.33 0.07 -11.62
C GLY A 267 6.44 -0.25 -10.42
N GLY A 268 7.00 -0.72 -9.31
CA GLY A 268 6.25 -1.02 -8.09
C GLY A 268 5.77 0.25 -7.36
N PRO A 269 4.62 0.18 -6.64
CA PRO A 269 4.10 1.30 -5.89
C PRO A 269 4.93 1.57 -4.63
N ILE A 270 5.11 2.86 -4.32
CA ILE A 270 5.59 3.36 -3.03
C ILE A 270 4.36 3.88 -2.29
N ILE A 271 4.06 3.29 -1.13
CA ILE A 271 2.80 3.50 -0.42
C ILE A 271 3.12 4.04 0.97
N ASN A 272 2.46 5.13 1.39
CA ASN A 272 2.64 5.71 2.72
C ASN A 272 1.83 4.94 3.79
N ASN A 273 2.01 5.31 5.06
CA ASN A 273 1.31 4.71 6.20
C ASN A 273 -0.19 4.98 6.26
N LYS A 274 -0.72 5.84 5.37
CA LYS A 274 -2.17 6.09 5.21
C LYS A 274 -2.80 5.19 4.12
N GLY A 275 -1.99 4.31 3.47
CA GLY A 275 -2.43 3.46 2.37
C GLY A 275 -2.55 4.16 1.02
N CYS A 276 -1.94 5.34 0.86
CA CYS A 276 -1.92 6.08 -0.39
C CYS A 276 -0.63 5.84 -1.17
N VAL A 277 -0.73 5.71 -2.49
CA VAL A 277 0.43 5.69 -3.38
C VAL A 277 1.02 7.11 -3.43
N VAL A 278 2.31 7.21 -3.15
CA VAL A 278 3.07 8.47 -3.15
C VAL A 278 4.14 8.51 -4.23
N GLY A 279 4.40 7.39 -4.90
CA GLY A 279 5.37 7.31 -5.98
C GLY A 279 5.44 5.95 -6.63
N VAL A 280 6.30 5.85 -7.64
CA VAL A 280 6.62 4.64 -8.39
C VAL A 280 8.11 4.40 -8.28
N ALA A 281 8.51 3.18 -7.90
CA ALA A 281 9.92 2.80 -7.82
C ALA A 281 10.51 2.65 -9.23
N PHE A 282 11.68 3.26 -9.51
CA PHE A 282 12.25 3.16 -10.86
C PHE A 282 13.76 2.89 -10.93
N GLY A 283 14.53 3.04 -9.88
CA GLY A 283 15.96 2.80 -9.95
C GLY A 283 16.69 2.96 -8.62
N GLU A 284 17.92 2.52 -8.61
CA GLU A 284 18.90 2.84 -7.57
C GLU A 284 19.72 4.05 -8.05
N PRO A 285 20.11 4.98 -7.18
CA PRO A 285 21.03 6.02 -7.55
C PRO A 285 22.35 5.37 -7.98
N THR A 286 22.67 5.41 -9.25
CA THR A 286 24.01 5.03 -9.74
C THR A 286 24.95 6.19 -9.46
N ALA A 287 25.63 6.19 -8.33
CA ALA A 287 26.79 7.01 -8.19
C ALA A 287 27.92 6.40 -9.04
N GLU A 288 28.53 7.19 -9.92
CA GLU A 288 29.88 6.91 -10.39
C GLU A 288 30.82 7.03 -9.17
N GLY A 289 31.00 5.93 -8.47
CA GLY A 289 31.78 5.86 -7.22
C GLY A 289 31.02 5.03 -6.22
N SER A 290 31.48 3.80 -6.01
CA SER A 290 30.92 2.81 -5.12
C SER A 290 30.49 3.39 -3.77
N TYR A 291 29.18 3.47 -3.53
CA TYR A 291 28.62 3.46 -2.19
C TYR A 291 28.22 2.01 -1.86
N ASP A 292 29.20 1.12 -1.84
CA ASP A 292 29.00 -0.26 -1.38
C ASP A 292 28.99 -0.39 0.15
N ASP A 293 29.13 0.72 0.87
CA ASP A 293 29.24 0.75 2.33
C ASP A 293 28.37 1.87 2.94
N VAL A 294 27.05 1.73 2.96
CA VAL A 294 26.23 2.35 4.01
C VAL A 294 25.07 1.42 4.37
#